data_13916846bc916baf36f59525499e41e4
#
_entry.id   13916846bc916baf36f59525499e41e4
#
_cell.length_a   1.000
_cell.length_b   1.000
_cell.length_c   1.000
_cell.angle_alpha   90.00
_cell.angle_beta   90.00
_cell.angle_gamma   90.00
#
_symmetry.space_group_name_H-M   'P 1'
#
loop_
_entity.id
_entity.type
_entity.pdbx_description
1 polymer ?
#
loop_
_entity_poly.entity_id
_entity_poly.type
_entity_poly.pdbx_seq_one_letter_code
_entity_poly.pdbx_strand_id
1 'polypeptide(L)'
;MHNFTLFPSVLLMTGLSLPLSVYAADIPVGTQLDPRQELVRHLKDEPASLDPIKSFGLTEAQVLRDLLEGLVNQDAYGKPIPGVAVDWQTTDNKTWIFTLRQNAYWSNGDKVTASDFVYSWQRLVNPKNASSFAWFAALSGIQNAQAIIDGKLPAEKLGVEALDAYTLKVTLDRPVPYFPSMTTNFSLYPVNKQSVEKYGNDWTRVGHLIGNGAFMLTGRVVNEKIVLAPNPYYWDHKNTVLKKVTFVPISQESHAVKRYLAGDLDITESFPKNMYHKLLRDIPAEVFTPDQLGTYYYAFNTQRAPTNDIRVRQALAMTIDKNLIAEKILGTGEKPAWHFTPDVTAGFQREKSQQEKLTQQERDKRARTLLKEAGYGPENPLKLSLLYNNLENNQRIAIAVSSEWKKKLGVEVKLVNQEWKTYVDNRNTGNFDVVRASWTGDYNEPSSFLSLLTSTHSGNLAKFHNPAYDALLKAASQETDSAARNKDYNQAEKMIEEQAPIVPIYQYTNGRLIKKWLKGYPITNPEDVAYSHTMYIIKH
;
A
#
# COMPACT_ATOMS: atom_id res chain seq x y z
N MET A 1 26.83 46.93 -56.39
CA MET A 1 25.77 45.98 -56.06
C MET A 1 26.42 44.80 -55.35
N HIS A 2 26.39 44.79 -54.03
CA HIS A 2 26.99 43.75 -53.20
C HIS A 2 25.88 42.99 -52.50
N ASN A 3 25.75 41.72 -52.82
CA ASN A 3 24.84 40.79 -52.19
C ASN A 3 25.43 40.30 -50.87
N PHE A 4 24.77 40.60 -49.76
CA PHE A 4 25.05 39.97 -48.46
C PHE A 4 24.11 38.76 -48.30
N THR A 5 24.70 37.55 -48.21
CA THR A 5 24.02 36.33 -47.85
C THR A 5 24.13 36.15 -46.34
N LEU A 6 22.97 36.16 -45.66
CA LEU A 6 22.82 35.81 -44.23
C LEU A 6 22.74 34.32 -44.07
N PHE A 7 23.66 33.70 -43.32
CA PHE A 7 23.56 32.33 -42.83
C PHE A 7 22.81 32.31 -41.50
N PRO A 8 21.84 31.42 -41.27
CA PRO A 8 21.25 31.27 -39.96
C PRO A 8 22.13 30.40 -39.09
N SER A 9 22.58 30.93 -37.95
CA SER A 9 23.27 30.18 -36.91
C SER A 9 22.28 29.26 -36.19
N VAL A 10 22.42 27.94 -36.36
CA VAL A 10 21.72 26.93 -35.59
C VAL A 10 22.38 26.85 -34.21
N LEU A 11 21.67 27.30 -33.18
CA LEU A 11 22.07 27.15 -31.79
C LEU A 11 21.77 25.69 -31.38
N LEU A 12 22.82 24.86 -31.27
CA LEU A 12 22.74 23.53 -30.70
C LEU A 12 22.54 23.67 -29.17
N MET A 13 21.35 23.53 -28.67
CA MET A 13 21.10 23.33 -27.24
C MET A 13 21.55 21.92 -26.87
N THR A 14 22.76 21.81 -26.32
CA THR A 14 23.19 20.61 -25.59
C THR A 14 22.41 20.56 -24.28
N GLY A 15 21.35 19.78 -24.25
CA GLY A 15 20.65 19.44 -23.02
C GLY A 15 21.63 18.66 -22.11
N LEU A 16 22.07 19.27 -21.02
CA LEU A 16 22.68 18.55 -19.91
C LEU A 16 21.60 17.64 -19.31
N SER A 17 21.58 16.40 -19.71
CA SER A 17 20.88 15.35 -18.97
C SER A 17 21.67 15.13 -17.67
N LEU A 18 21.21 15.74 -16.59
CA LEU A 18 21.63 15.34 -15.24
C LEU A 18 21.26 13.87 -15.06
N PRO A 19 22.19 12.99 -14.69
CA PRO A 19 21.84 11.62 -14.35
C PRO A 19 20.99 11.68 -13.08
N LEU A 20 19.72 11.32 -13.20
CA LEU A 20 18.85 10.99 -12.06
C LEU A 20 19.36 9.68 -11.43
N SER A 21 20.36 9.77 -10.58
CA SER A 21 20.81 8.68 -9.72
C SER A 21 19.86 8.57 -8.53
N VAL A 22 18.71 7.92 -8.71
CA VAL A 22 17.65 7.80 -7.69
C VAL A 22 17.67 6.42 -7.02
N TYR A 23 18.68 5.56 -7.28
CA TYR A 23 18.64 4.15 -6.89
C TYR A 23 19.69 3.71 -5.86
N ALA A 24 20.70 4.51 -5.61
CA ALA A 24 21.76 4.23 -4.66
C ALA A 24 21.44 4.74 -3.26
N ALA A 25 22.13 4.21 -2.27
CA ALA A 25 22.19 4.86 -0.96
C ALA A 25 22.70 6.29 -1.14
N ASP A 26 21.85 7.29 -0.88
CA ASP A 26 22.25 8.71 -0.95
C ASP A 26 23.11 9.04 0.26
N ILE A 27 24.41 8.92 0.09
CA ILE A 27 25.39 9.13 1.15
C ILE A 27 26.00 10.54 1.02
N PRO A 28 25.67 11.46 1.94
CA PRO A 28 26.25 12.81 1.92
C PRO A 28 27.78 12.78 1.96
N VAL A 29 28.41 13.66 1.19
CA VAL A 29 29.87 13.78 1.15
C VAL A 29 30.43 14.01 2.54
N GLY A 30 31.47 13.27 2.94
CA GLY A 30 32.08 13.35 4.27
C GLY A 30 31.45 12.46 5.33
N THR A 31 30.40 11.70 5.00
CA THR A 31 29.81 10.72 5.93
C THR A 31 30.81 9.63 6.29
N GLN A 32 31.04 9.43 7.59
CA GLN A 32 31.85 8.32 8.07
C GLN A 32 30.99 7.07 8.23
N LEU A 33 31.27 6.05 7.43
CA LEU A 33 30.55 4.79 7.45
C LEU A 33 31.12 3.84 8.52
N ASP A 34 30.23 3.02 9.14
CA ASP A 34 30.67 1.85 9.92
C ASP A 34 31.36 0.85 8.97
N PRO A 35 32.57 0.36 9.28
CA PRO A 35 33.30 -0.53 8.35
C PRO A 35 32.63 -1.90 8.18
N ARG A 36 31.78 -2.33 9.12
CA ARG A 36 31.08 -3.63 9.06
C ARG A 36 29.95 -3.61 8.05
N GLN A 37 29.15 -2.51 8.00
CA GLN A 37 27.96 -2.39 7.13
C GLN A 37 27.05 -3.60 7.25
N GLU A 38 26.75 -4.03 8.49
CA GLU A 38 25.86 -5.15 8.80
C GLU A 38 24.54 -4.62 9.37
N LEU A 39 23.44 -4.90 8.71
CA LEU A 39 22.08 -4.47 9.11
C LEU A 39 21.31 -5.64 9.71
N VAL A 40 20.70 -5.43 10.87
CA VAL A 40 19.82 -6.41 11.52
C VAL A 40 18.39 -5.88 11.59
N ARG A 41 17.48 -6.53 10.84
CA ARG A 41 16.07 -6.16 10.70
C ARG A 41 15.17 -7.14 11.45
N HIS A 42 14.24 -6.62 12.24
CA HIS A 42 13.19 -7.44 12.82
C HIS A 42 12.13 -7.79 11.76
N LEU A 43 11.67 -9.04 11.76
CA LEU A 43 10.45 -9.50 11.12
C LEU A 43 9.45 -9.91 12.21
N LYS A 44 8.17 -9.60 11.99
CA LYS A 44 7.11 -9.95 12.93
C LYS A 44 6.88 -11.45 13.06
N ASP A 45 7.07 -12.18 11.96
CA ASP A 45 6.91 -13.63 11.90
C ASP A 45 7.97 -14.28 11.02
N GLU A 46 8.13 -15.61 11.12
CA GLU A 46 8.91 -16.38 10.15
C GLU A 46 8.20 -16.39 8.80
N PRO A 47 8.87 -16.01 7.68
CA PRO A 47 8.29 -16.12 6.35
C PRO A 47 7.85 -17.54 6.03
N ALA A 48 6.57 -17.70 5.71
CA ALA A 48 6.01 -19.01 5.34
C ALA A 48 6.63 -19.56 4.05
N SER A 49 7.00 -18.67 3.13
CA SER A 49 7.64 -19.02 1.86
C SER A 49 8.50 -17.85 1.36
N LEU A 50 9.58 -18.16 0.61
CA LEU A 50 10.32 -17.18 -0.21
C LEU A 50 10.01 -17.35 -1.72
N ASP A 51 8.96 -18.11 -2.06
CA ASP A 51 8.42 -18.16 -3.42
C ASP A 51 7.36 -17.06 -3.56
N PRO A 52 7.52 -16.06 -4.46
CA PRO A 52 6.59 -14.93 -4.60
C PRO A 52 5.12 -15.34 -4.75
N ILE A 53 4.84 -16.44 -5.45
CA ILE A 53 3.46 -16.90 -5.68
C ILE A 53 2.87 -17.71 -4.50
N LYS A 54 3.70 -18.12 -3.52
CA LYS A 54 3.31 -18.83 -2.30
C LYS A 54 3.40 -17.97 -1.04
N SER A 55 3.93 -16.78 -1.16
CA SER A 55 4.07 -15.80 -0.08
C SER A 55 2.73 -15.14 0.19
N PHE A 56 2.52 -14.58 1.40
CA PHE A 56 1.18 -14.11 1.76
C PHE A 56 1.15 -12.69 2.36
N GLY A 57 2.26 -12.13 2.80
CA GLY A 57 2.18 -10.88 3.56
C GLY A 57 3.41 -9.98 3.50
N LEU A 58 3.39 -8.97 4.37
CA LEU A 58 4.46 -7.97 4.47
C LEU A 58 5.78 -8.58 4.94
N THR A 59 5.73 -9.62 5.77
CA THR A 59 6.93 -10.31 6.27
C THR A 59 7.74 -10.92 5.13
N GLU A 60 7.08 -11.67 4.24
CA GLU A 60 7.73 -12.25 3.05
C GLU A 60 8.21 -11.15 2.10
N ALA A 61 7.36 -10.14 1.89
CA ALA A 61 7.65 -9.05 0.98
C ALA A 61 8.96 -8.31 1.32
N GLN A 62 9.27 -8.11 2.61
CA GLN A 62 10.51 -7.47 3.04
C GLN A 62 11.76 -8.24 2.60
N VAL A 63 11.72 -9.58 2.70
CA VAL A 63 12.85 -10.44 2.30
C VAL A 63 12.91 -10.58 0.78
N LEU A 64 11.74 -10.73 0.13
CA LEU A 64 11.67 -10.90 -1.33
C LEU A 64 12.18 -9.68 -2.10
N ARG A 65 11.95 -8.45 -1.60
CA ARG A 65 12.45 -7.20 -2.20
C ARG A 65 13.98 -7.08 -2.20
N ASP A 66 14.65 -7.78 -1.30
CA ASP A 66 16.11 -7.83 -1.28
C ASP A 66 16.67 -8.95 -2.19
N LEU A 67 15.92 -10.07 -2.34
CA LEU A 67 16.32 -11.23 -3.14
C LEU A 67 15.96 -11.13 -4.61
N LEU A 68 14.86 -10.43 -4.93
CA LEU A 68 14.29 -10.28 -6.27
C LEU A 68 14.00 -8.82 -6.58
N GLU A 69 14.03 -8.47 -7.85
CA GLU A 69 13.65 -7.15 -8.35
C GLU A 69 12.63 -7.28 -9.48
N GLY A 70 11.53 -6.50 -9.37
CA GLY A 70 10.46 -6.45 -10.35
C GLY A 70 10.75 -5.55 -11.55
N LEU A 71 9.74 -5.36 -12.42
CA LEU A 71 9.81 -4.39 -13.52
C LEU A 71 10.05 -2.98 -12.96
N VAL A 72 9.32 -2.64 -11.92
CA VAL A 72 9.26 -1.29 -11.34
C VAL A 72 9.49 -1.40 -9.83
N ASN A 73 10.27 -0.50 -9.30
CA ASN A 73 10.50 -0.30 -7.87
C ASN A 73 9.70 0.92 -7.37
N GLN A 74 9.81 1.26 -6.08
CA GLN A 74 9.21 2.45 -5.48
C GLN A 74 10.29 3.36 -4.89
N ASP A 75 10.07 4.67 -5.00
CA ASP A 75 10.85 5.64 -4.25
C ASP A 75 10.42 5.73 -2.76
N ALA A 76 11.03 6.62 -2.01
CA ALA A 76 10.72 6.85 -0.61
C ALA A 76 9.28 7.34 -0.33
N TYR A 77 8.52 7.71 -1.35
CA TYR A 77 7.14 8.19 -1.28
C TYR A 77 6.13 7.22 -1.90
N GLY A 78 6.58 6.02 -2.30
CA GLY A 78 5.74 5.01 -2.95
C GLY A 78 5.44 5.30 -4.42
N LYS A 79 6.18 6.21 -5.07
CA LYS A 79 6.05 6.47 -6.51
C LYS A 79 6.81 5.41 -7.30
N PRO A 80 6.25 4.96 -8.44
CA PRO A 80 6.93 4.01 -9.31
C PRO A 80 8.20 4.61 -9.90
N ILE A 81 9.30 3.86 -9.80
CA ILE A 81 10.59 4.19 -10.37
C ILE A 81 11.15 2.96 -11.11
N PRO A 82 12.04 3.10 -12.10
CA PRO A 82 12.62 1.98 -12.81
C PRO A 82 13.24 0.92 -11.87
N GLY A 83 12.96 -0.35 -12.15
CA GLY A 83 13.62 -1.54 -11.60
C GLY A 83 14.37 -2.26 -12.72
N VAL A 84 13.95 -3.48 -13.08
CA VAL A 84 14.46 -4.17 -14.28
C VAL A 84 14.01 -3.46 -15.57
N ALA A 85 12.82 -2.84 -15.59
CA ALA A 85 12.43 -1.94 -16.66
C ALA A 85 13.08 -0.55 -16.45
N VAL A 86 13.69 0.00 -17.49
CA VAL A 86 14.26 1.36 -17.51
C VAL A 86 13.25 2.40 -17.94
N ASP A 87 12.21 1.98 -18.67
CA ASP A 87 11.14 2.83 -19.18
C ASP A 87 9.89 2.00 -19.46
N TRP A 88 8.72 2.67 -19.46
CA TRP A 88 7.44 2.09 -19.83
C TRP A 88 6.54 3.13 -20.49
N GLN A 89 5.76 2.69 -21.45
CA GLN A 89 4.88 3.56 -22.20
C GLN A 89 3.56 2.90 -22.56
N THR A 90 2.53 3.74 -22.74
CA THR A 90 1.20 3.36 -23.19
C THR A 90 0.56 4.52 -23.94
N THR A 91 -0.38 4.24 -24.83
CA THR A 91 -1.20 5.27 -25.49
C THR A 91 -2.67 5.19 -25.09
N ASP A 92 -3.06 4.09 -24.44
CA ASP A 92 -4.46 3.76 -24.15
C ASP A 92 -4.69 3.25 -22.70
N ASN A 93 -3.66 3.29 -21.86
CA ASN A 93 -3.65 2.70 -20.51
C ASN A 93 -4.01 1.20 -20.48
N LYS A 94 -4.05 0.53 -21.63
CA LYS A 94 -4.43 -0.86 -21.78
C LYS A 94 -3.31 -1.72 -22.36
N THR A 95 -2.54 -1.16 -23.27
CA THR A 95 -1.37 -1.81 -23.84
C THR A 95 -0.12 -1.12 -23.32
N TRP A 96 0.65 -1.84 -22.52
CA TRP A 96 1.88 -1.34 -21.91
C TRP A 96 3.09 -2.01 -22.53
N ILE A 97 4.11 -1.21 -22.88
CA ILE A 97 5.40 -1.68 -23.36
C ILE A 97 6.47 -1.30 -22.32
N PHE A 98 7.15 -2.28 -21.78
CA PHE A 98 8.26 -2.10 -20.84
C PHE A 98 9.58 -2.39 -21.56
N THR A 99 10.52 -1.42 -21.52
CA THR A 99 11.88 -1.59 -22.01
C THR A 99 12.78 -2.04 -20.85
N LEU A 100 13.36 -3.22 -20.95
CA LEU A 100 14.19 -3.80 -19.90
C LEU A 100 15.66 -3.38 -20.04
N ARG A 101 16.36 -3.25 -18.90
CA ARG A 101 17.80 -2.99 -18.89
C ARG A 101 18.59 -4.20 -19.39
N GLN A 102 19.63 -3.95 -20.17
CA GLN A 102 20.47 -5.02 -20.72
C GLN A 102 21.56 -5.50 -19.73
N ASN A 103 21.74 -4.80 -18.61
CA ASN A 103 22.70 -5.11 -17.56
C ASN A 103 22.05 -5.72 -16.31
N ALA A 104 20.80 -6.20 -16.39
CA ALA A 104 20.19 -7.00 -15.34
C ALA A 104 20.65 -8.46 -15.47
N TYR A 105 21.07 -9.03 -14.35
CA TYR A 105 21.55 -10.40 -14.27
C TYR A 105 20.95 -11.14 -13.08
N TRP A 106 20.76 -12.41 -13.24
CA TRP A 106 20.55 -13.34 -12.15
C TRP A 106 21.84 -13.53 -11.34
N SER A 107 21.72 -13.97 -10.08
CA SER A 107 22.87 -14.17 -9.18
C SER A 107 23.83 -15.28 -9.62
N ASN A 108 23.49 -16.06 -10.65
CA ASN A 108 24.35 -17.02 -11.32
C ASN A 108 25.09 -16.44 -12.55
N GLY A 109 24.85 -15.18 -12.88
CA GLY A 109 25.46 -14.46 -14.02
C GLY A 109 24.67 -14.54 -15.34
N ASP A 110 23.56 -15.25 -15.41
CA ASP A 110 22.68 -15.28 -16.58
C ASP A 110 21.92 -13.94 -16.73
N LYS A 111 21.55 -13.59 -17.97
CA LYS A 111 20.75 -12.39 -18.25
C LYS A 111 19.33 -12.53 -17.74
N VAL A 112 18.79 -11.46 -17.18
CA VAL A 112 17.35 -11.32 -16.95
C VAL A 112 16.70 -10.81 -18.24
N THR A 113 15.65 -11.46 -18.69
CA THR A 113 15.00 -11.19 -19.97
C THR A 113 13.48 -11.04 -19.82
N ALA A 114 12.81 -10.53 -20.85
CA ALA A 114 11.34 -10.44 -20.91
C ALA A 114 10.66 -11.83 -20.75
N SER A 115 11.31 -12.89 -21.23
CA SER A 115 10.80 -14.26 -21.08
C SER A 115 10.73 -14.73 -19.64
N ASP A 116 11.57 -14.21 -18.74
CA ASP A 116 11.52 -14.55 -17.31
C ASP A 116 10.25 -13.99 -16.66
N PHE A 117 9.82 -12.79 -17.06
CA PHE A 117 8.55 -12.20 -16.62
C PHE A 117 7.35 -12.95 -17.18
N VAL A 118 7.38 -13.32 -18.48
CA VAL A 118 6.31 -14.13 -19.10
C VAL A 118 6.14 -15.45 -18.35
N TYR A 119 7.24 -16.18 -18.11
CA TYR A 119 7.22 -17.42 -17.34
C TYR A 119 6.65 -17.23 -15.94
N SER A 120 7.12 -16.22 -15.23
CA SER A 120 6.74 -15.99 -13.83
C SER A 120 5.27 -15.61 -13.68
N TRP A 121 4.74 -14.77 -14.58
CA TRP A 121 3.35 -14.36 -14.52
C TRP A 121 2.38 -15.46 -14.99
N GLN A 122 2.79 -16.26 -15.99
CA GLN A 122 2.04 -17.48 -16.35
C GLN A 122 2.03 -18.49 -15.20
N ARG A 123 3.15 -18.62 -14.47
CA ARG A 123 3.25 -19.46 -13.26
C ARG A 123 2.33 -18.94 -12.14
N LEU A 124 2.23 -17.63 -11.95
CA LEU A 124 1.37 -16.97 -10.95
C LEU A 124 -0.10 -17.33 -11.14
N VAL A 125 -0.62 -17.23 -12.37
CA VAL A 125 -2.05 -17.43 -12.68
C VAL A 125 -2.42 -18.87 -12.94
N ASN A 126 -1.45 -19.79 -13.11
CA ASN A 126 -1.72 -21.19 -13.39
C ASN A 126 -2.34 -21.87 -12.15
N PRO A 127 -3.59 -22.37 -12.23
CA PRO A 127 -4.28 -22.97 -11.09
C PRO A 127 -3.57 -24.19 -10.50
N LYS A 128 -2.76 -24.91 -11.28
CA LYS A 128 -1.94 -26.03 -10.81
C LYS A 128 -0.92 -25.63 -9.73
N ASN A 129 -0.51 -24.38 -9.71
CA ASN A 129 0.45 -23.86 -8.74
C ASN A 129 -0.21 -23.41 -7.43
N ALA A 130 -1.55 -23.32 -7.36
CA ALA A 130 -2.31 -22.88 -6.20
C ALA A 130 -1.70 -21.62 -5.56
N SER A 131 -1.49 -20.59 -6.37
CA SER A 131 -0.93 -19.32 -5.90
C SER A 131 -1.89 -18.59 -4.98
N SER A 132 -1.39 -18.11 -3.84
CA SER A 132 -2.15 -17.25 -2.93
C SER A 132 -2.38 -15.83 -3.48
N PHE A 133 -1.63 -15.41 -4.52
CA PHE A 133 -1.68 -14.08 -5.13
C PHE A 133 -2.19 -14.08 -6.58
N ALA A 134 -2.68 -15.19 -7.13
CA ALA A 134 -3.20 -15.22 -8.50
C ALA A 134 -4.27 -14.14 -8.76
N TRP A 135 -5.13 -13.87 -7.77
CA TRP A 135 -6.15 -12.83 -7.79
C TRP A 135 -5.59 -11.43 -8.09
N PHE A 136 -4.34 -11.15 -7.68
CA PHE A 136 -3.72 -9.84 -7.91
C PHE A 136 -3.45 -9.57 -9.40
N ALA A 137 -3.11 -10.59 -10.19
CA ALA A 137 -2.98 -10.47 -11.64
C ALA A 137 -4.32 -10.10 -12.30
N ALA A 138 -5.44 -10.66 -11.83
CA ALA A 138 -6.78 -10.29 -12.30
C ALA A 138 -7.18 -8.88 -11.84
N LEU A 139 -6.89 -8.51 -10.59
CA LEU A 139 -7.09 -7.16 -10.07
C LEU A 139 -6.33 -6.13 -10.90
N SER A 140 -5.08 -6.44 -11.26
CA SER A 140 -4.23 -5.59 -12.12
C SER A 140 -4.76 -5.46 -13.55
N GLY A 141 -5.79 -6.22 -13.90
CA GLY A 141 -6.44 -6.18 -15.20
C GLY A 141 -5.65 -6.88 -16.30
N ILE A 142 -4.67 -7.72 -16.00
CA ILE A 142 -3.92 -8.46 -17.03
C ILE A 142 -4.89 -9.37 -17.80
N GLN A 143 -4.91 -9.22 -19.13
CA GLN A 143 -5.87 -9.89 -19.99
C GLN A 143 -5.87 -11.40 -19.78
N ASN A 144 -7.05 -11.99 -19.72
CA ASN A 144 -7.31 -13.41 -19.47
C ASN A 144 -6.92 -13.93 -18.06
N ALA A 145 -6.35 -13.13 -17.17
CA ALA A 145 -5.90 -13.61 -15.86
C ALA A 145 -7.01 -14.34 -15.10
N GLN A 146 -8.21 -13.76 -14.98
CA GLN A 146 -9.32 -14.40 -14.26
C GLN A 146 -9.79 -15.69 -14.93
N ALA A 147 -9.89 -15.72 -16.27
CA ALA A 147 -10.31 -16.91 -17.02
C ALA A 147 -9.31 -18.08 -16.86
N ILE A 148 -8.02 -17.76 -16.75
CA ILE A 148 -6.96 -18.76 -16.50
C ILE A 148 -7.05 -19.28 -15.07
N ILE A 149 -7.21 -18.39 -14.09
CA ILE A 149 -7.37 -18.75 -12.65
C ILE A 149 -8.59 -19.68 -12.47
N ASP A 150 -9.68 -19.39 -13.20
CA ASP A 150 -10.90 -20.23 -13.20
C ASP A 150 -10.72 -21.57 -13.96
N GLY A 151 -9.56 -21.82 -14.56
CA GLY A 151 -9.29 -23.02 -15.36
C GLY A 151 -9.98 -23.05 -16.74
N LYS A 152 -10.52 -21.93 -17.22
CA LYS A 152 -11.22 -21.80 -18.51
C LYS A 152 -10.26 -21.62 -19.69
N LEU A 153 -9.06 -21.08 -19.44
CA LEU A 153 -8.01 -20.88 -20.42
C LEU A 153 -6.67 -21.41 -19.91
N PRO A 154 -5.75 -21.83 -20.79
CA PRO A 154 -4.40 -22.20 -20.41
C PRO A 154 -3.55 -20.96 -20.10
N ALA A 155 -2.52 -21.11 -19.25
CA ALA A 155 -1.68 -20.01 -18.75
C ALA A 155 -0.96 -19.21 -19.86
N GLU A 156 -0.66 -19.86 -20.97
CA GLU A 156 -0.01 -19.27 -22.16
C GLU A 156 -0.88 -18.21 -22.87
N LYS A 157 -2.17 -18.13 -22.52
CA LYS A 157 -3.10 -17.11 -23.03
C LYS A 157 -3.13 -15.83 -22.19
N LEU A 158 -2.32 -15.75 -21.14
CA LEU A 158 -2.17 -14.52 -20.36
C LEU A 158 -1.69 -13.38 -21.25
N GLY A 159 -2.25 -12.18 -21.04
CA GLY A 159 -1.91 -10.97 -21.81
C GLY A 159 -0.50 -10.44 -21.54
N VAL A 160 0.52 -11.29 -21.60
CA VAL A 160 1.93 -10.94 -21.43
C VAL A 160 2.77 -11.62 -22.52
N GLU A 161 3.63 -10.84 -23.18
CA GLU A 161 4.40 -11.29 -24.35
C GLU A 161 5.81 -10.68 -24.33
N ALA A 162 6.83 -11.51 -24.55
CA ALA A 162 8.18 -11.06 -24.84
C ALA A 162 8.30 -10.78 -26.33
N LEU A 163 8.34 -9.50 -26.73
CA LEU A 163 8.53 -9.12 -28.14
C LEU A 163 9.96 -9.39 -28.60
N ASP A 164 10.92 -9.21 -27.71
CA ASP A 164 12.31 -9.61 -27.81
C ASP A 164 12.89 -9.85 -26.41
N ALA A 165 14.20 -10.04 -26.30
CA ALA A 165 14.85 -10.31 -25.00
C ALA A 165 14.66 -9.19 -23.96
N TYR A 166 14.46 -7.93 -24.39
CA TYR A 166 14.43 -6.75 -23.53
C TYR A 166 13.17 -5.88 -23.70
N THR A 167 12.18 -6.39 -24.41
CA THR A 167 10.89 -5.69 -24.62
C THR A 167 9.75 -6.59 -24.18
N LEU A 168 9.07 -6.20 -23.10
CA LEU A 168 7.90 -6.88 -22.56
C LEU A 168 6.65 -6.09 -22.90
N LYS A 169 5.68 -6.75 -23.56
CA LYS A 169 4.36 -6.20 -23.81
C LYS A 169 3.35 -6.81 -22.85
N VAL A 170 2.53 -5.96 -22.25
CA VAL A 170 1.42 -6.37 -21.38
C VAL A 170 0.13 -5.79 -21.93
N THR A 171 -0.87 -6.65 -22.14
CA THR A 171 -2.22 -6.26 -22.54
C THR A 171 -3.17 -6.43 -21.38
N LEU A 172 -4.00 -5.42 -21.12
CA LEU A 172 -4.99 -5.41 -20.03
C LEU A 172 -6.40 -5.56 -20.59
N ASP A 173 -7.32 -6.10 -19.79
CA ASP A 173 -8.75 -6.22 -20.15
C ASP A 173 -9.45 -4.85 -20.17
N ARG A 174 -8.97 -3.91 -19.36
CA ARG A 174 -9.47 -2.55 -19.21
C ARG A 174 -8.32 -1.55 -19.11
N PRO A 175 -8.54 -0.25 -19.34
CA PRO A 175 -7.56 0.80 -19.04
C PRO A 175 -7.20 0.82 -17.56
N VAL A 176 -5.89 0.82 -17.24
CA VAL A 176 -5.36 0.93 -15.88
C VAL A 176 -4.15 1.88 -15.92
N PRO A 177 -4.35 3.19 -15.75
CA PRO A 177 -3.29 4.19 -15.86
C PRO A 177 -2.20 4.06 -14.78
N TYR A 178 -2.50 3.39 -13.68
CA TYR A 178 -1.60 3.11 -12.56
C TYR A 178 -0.99 1.69 -12.60
N PHE A 179 -1.08 1.00 -13.74
CA PHE A 179 -0.54 -0.36 -13.89
C PHE A 179 0.96 -0.47 -13.51
N PRO A 180 1.85 0.49 -13.85
CA PRO A 180 3.24 0.44 -13.39
C PRO A 180 3.36 0.37 -11.86
N SER A 181 2.55 1.12 -11.11
CA SER A 181 2.54 1.04 -9.63
C SER A 181 2.11 -0.34 -9.14
N MET A 182 1.19 -1.02 -9.84
CA MET A 182 0.79 -2.38 -9.47
C MET A 182 1.92 -3.40 -9.71
N THR A 183 2.81 -3.17 -10.67
CA THR A 183 3.94 -4.08 -10.94
C THR A 183 5.05 -4.02 -9.88
N THR A 184 4.96 -3.12 -8.90
CA THR A 184 5.85 -3.10 -7.73
C THR A 184 5.53 -4.20 -6.71
N ASN A 185 4.38 -4.86 -6.84
CA ASN A 185 3.99 -5.95 -5.96
C ASN A 185 4.89 -7.18 -6.19
N PHE A 186 5.40 -7.76 -5.12
CA PHE A 186 6.34 -8.88 -5.17
C PHE A 186 5.78 -10.13 -5.87
N SER A 187 4.46 -10.31 -5.95
CA SER A 187 3.85 -11.43 -6.66
C SER A 187 4.09 -11.39 -8.18
N LEU A 188 4.43 -10.20 -8.71
CA LEU A 188 4.78 -9.98 -10.12
C LEU A 188 6.31 -9.94 -10.36
N TYR A 189 7.11 -10.29 -9.35
CA TYR A 189 8.56 -10.38 -9.52
C TYR A 189 8.95 -11.61 -10.36
N PRO A 190 10.02 -11.53 -11.15
CA PRO A 190 10.49 -12.65 -11.94
C PRO A 190 11.15 -13.69 -11.05
N VAL A 191 11.04 -14.96 -11.43
CA VAL A 191 11.75 -16.08 -10.81
C VAL A 191 12.60 -16.81 -11.84
N ASN A 192 13.75 -17.32 -11.44
CA ASN A 192 14.63 -18.05 -12.33
C ASN A 192 14.02 -19.40 -12.72
N LYS A 193 13.62 -19.54 -13.98
CA LYS A 193 12.96 -20.75 -14.50
C LYS A 193 13.77 -22.02 -14.25
N GLN A 194 15.09 -21.98 -14.50
CA GLN A 194 15.95 -23.17 -14.37
C GLN A 194 16.00 -23.64 -12.91
N SER A 195 16.09 -22.71 -11.95
CA SER A 195 16.07 -23.05 -10.53
C SER A 195 14.73 -23.67 -10.12
N VAL A 196 13.61 -23.05 -10.54
CA VAL A 196 12.26 -23.54 -10.22
C VAL A 196 12.03 -24.94 -10.80
N GLU A 197 12.39 -25.19 -12.06
CA GLU A 197 12.20 -26.48 -12.72
C GLU A 197 13.13 -27.56 -12.17
N LYS A 198 14.38 -27.19 -11.83
CA LYS A 198 15.37 -28.14 -11.28
C LYS A 198 15.04 -28.61 -9.87
N TYR A 199 14.59 -27.69 -9.00
CA TYR A 199 14.47 -27.96 -7.57
C TYR A 199 13.00 -28.06 -7.09
N GLY A 200 12.03 -27.77 -7.96
CA GLY A 200 10.59 -27.83 -7.60
C GLY A 200 10.27 -26.98 -6.37
N ASN A 201 9.65 -27.56 -5.35
CA ASN A 201 9.29 -26.82 -4.12
C ASN A 201 10.51 -26.37 -3.29
N ASP A 202 11.69 -26.90 -3.53
CA ASP A 202 12.92 -26.60 -2.80
C ASP A 202 13.76 -25.48 -3.44
N TRP A 203 13.28 -24.87 -4.52
CA TRP A 203 14.03 -23.84 -5.25
C TRP A 203 14.36 -22.60 -4.40
N THR A 204 13.63 -22.35 -3.31
CA THR A 204 13.86 -21.22 -2.40
C THR A 204 14.84 -21.51 -1.26
N ARG A 205 15.44 -22.70 -1.23
CA ARG A 205 16.45 -23.04 -0.22
C ARG A 205 17.78 -22.35 -0.48
N VAL A 206 18.59 -22.22 0.59
CA VAL A 206 19.97 -21.73 0.49
C VAL A 206 20.73 -22.60 -0.52
N GLY A 207 21.43 -21.93 -1.47
CA GLY A 207 22.16 -22.57 -2.56
C GLY A 207 21.32 -22.98 -3.77
N HIS A 208 19.98 -22.93 -3.68
CA HIS A 208 19.07 -23.18 -4.81
C HIS A 208 18.47 -21.89 -5.36
N LEU A 209 18.17 -20.92 -4.49
CA LEU A 209 17.55 -19.66 -4.89
C LEU A 209 18.52 -18.84 -5.74
N ILE A 210 18.15 -18.62 -7.00
CA ILE A 210 18.80 -17.72 -7.94
C ILE A 210 17.91 -16.49 -8.08
N GLY A 211 18.31 -15.38 -7.46
CA GLY A 211 17.59 -14.11 -7.48
C GLY A 211 18.24 -13.08 -8.40
N ASN A 212 17.53 -12.02 -8.73
CA ASN A 212 18.02 -10.87 -9.49
C ASN A 212 18.04 -9.58 -8.67
N GLY A 213 17.77 -9.67 -7.35
CA GLY A 213 17.80 -8.55 -6.42
C GLY A 213 19.23 -8.19 -5.97
N ALA A 214 19.32 -7.16 -5.12
CA ALA A 214 20.58 -6.63 -4.62
C ALA A 214 21.33 -7.59 -3.69
N PHE A 215 20.64 -8.57 -3.13
CA PHE A 215 21.20 -9.54 -2.20
C PHE A 215 20.87 -10.98 -2.59
N MET A 216 21.70 -11.91 -2.11
CA MET A 216 21.55 -13.35 -2.26
C MET A 216 21.31 -14.00 -0.90
N LEU A 217 20.51 -15.06 -0.86
CA LEU A 217 20.27 -15.88 0.32
C LEU A 217 21.50 -16.74 0.63
N THR A 218 22.16 -16.47 1.76
CA THR A 218 23.37 -17.20 2.18
C THR A 218 23.18 -18.06 3.42
N GLY A 219 22.11 -17.79 4.20
CA GLY A 219 21.79 -18.59 5.38
C GLY A 219 20.34 -18.48 5.79
N ARG A 220 19.76 -19.56 6.30
CA ARG A 220 18.43 -19.57 6.91
C ARG A 220 18.38 -20.61 8.03
N VAL A 221 18.03 -20.14 9.22
CA VAL A 221 17.68 -20.99 10.36
C VAL A 221 16.26 -20.63 10.76
N VAL A 222 15.34 -21.56 10.59
CA VAL A 222 13.90 -21.35 10.80
C VAL A 222 13.63 -20.83 12.21
N ASN A 223 12.81 -19.78 12.35
CA ASN A 223 12.50 -19.07 13.59
C ASN A 223 13.70 -18.41 14.29
N GLU A 224 14.84 -18.31 13.63
CA GLU A 224 16.03 -17.67 14.22
C GLU A 224 16.54 -16.51 13.35
N LYS A 225 16.88 -16.79 12.07
CA LYS A 225 17.44 -15.77 11.18
C LYS A 225 17.41 -16.17 9.71
N ILE A 226 17.34 -15.15 8.84
CA ILE A 226 17.59 -15.22 7.41
C ILE A 226 18.76 -14.28 7.12
N VAL A 227 19.82 -14.79 6.48
CA VAL A 227 21.05 -14.03 6.22
C VAL A 227 21.24 -13.85 4.73
N LEU A 228 21.46 -12.59 4.35
CA LEU A 228 21.69 -12.19 2.97
C LEU A 228 23.08 -11.54 2.83
N ALA A 229 23.73 -11.77 1.69
CA ALA A 229 24.95 -11.10 1.27
C ALA A 229 24.74 -10.38 -0.07
N PRO A 230 25.52 -9.33 -0.39
CA PRO A 230 25.40 -8.60 -1.66
C PRO A 230 25.51 -9.52 -2.88
N ASN A 231 24.66 -9.28 -3.86
CA ASN A 231 24.71 -9.96 -5.15
C ASN A 231 25.72 -9.24 -6.07
N PRO A 232 26.86 -9.86 -6.44
CA PRO A 232 27.87 -9.22 -7.27
C PRO A 232 27.41 -8.96 -8.70
N TYR A 233 26.34 -9.63 -9.14
CA TYR A 233 25.75 -9.49 -10.48
C TYR A 233 24.59 -8.49 -10.51
N TYR A 234 24.18 -7.93 -9.36
CA TYR A 234 23.14 -6.91 -9.33
C TYR A 234 23.57 -5.68 -10.14
N TRP A 235 22.69 -5.17 -10.99
CA TRP A 235 23.02 -4.09 -11.92
C TRP A 235 23.54 -2.82 -11.23
N ASP A 236 23.11 -2.57 -9.99
CA ASP A 236 23.53 -1.43 -9.15
C ASP A 236 24.39 -1.86 -7.95
N HIS A 237 25.09 -2.98 -8.08
CA HIS A 237 25.95 -3.54 -7.03
C HIS A 237 26.99 -2.53 -6.48
N LYS A 238 27.54 -1.67 -7.35
CA LYS A 238 28.55 -0.68 -6.96
C LYS A 238 28.06 0.31 -5.92
N ASN A 239 26.75 0.56 -5.88
CA ASN A 239 26.09 1.49 -4.98
C ASN A 239 25.42 0.79 -3.79
N THR A 240 25.48 -0.55 -3.71
CA THR A 240 25.01 -1.33 -2.58
C THR A 240 26.08 -1.33 -1.48
N VAL A 241 25.85 -0.59 -0.38
CA VAL A 241 26.85 -0.33 0.67
C VAL A 241 26.86 -1.41 1.74
N LEU A 242 25.69 -1.94 2.10
CA LEU A 242 25.58 -2.99 3.11
C LEU A 242 26.28 -4.27 2.65
N LYS A 243 27.07 -4.85 3.56
CA LYS A 243 27.82 -6.10 3.33
C LYS A 243 27.06 -7.34 3.83
N LYS A 244 26.06 -7.13 4.67
CA LYS A 244 25.23 -8.21 5.22
C LYS A 244 23.89 -7.65 5.70
N VAL A 245 22.80 -8.37 5.41
CA VAL A 245 21.48 -8.12 5.97
C VAL A 245 21.02 -9.37 6.70
N THR A 246 20.60 -9.20 7.96
CA THR A 246 20.06 -10.29 8.76
C THR A 246 18.63 -9.94 9.15
N PHE A 247 17.67 -10.78 8.76
CA PHE A 247 16.30 -10.70 9.23
C PHE A 247 16.12 -11.65 10.41
N VAL A 248 15.48 -11.16 11.48
CA VAL A 248 15.27 -11.89 12.73
C VAL A 248 13.78 -11.96 13.04
N PRO A 249 13.14 -13.13 12.90
CA PRO A 249 11.73 -13.33 13.25
C PRO A 249 11.53 -13.25 14.76
N ILE A 250 10.63 -12.36 15.22
CA ILE A 250 10.24 -12.23 16.64
C ILE A 250 8.76 -11.86 16.69
N SER A 251 7.89 -12.81 16.96
CA SER A 251 6.43 -12.60 16.96
C SER A 251 5.92 -11.70 18.09
N GLN A 252 6.65 -11.63 19.22
CA GLN A 252 6.28 -10.76 20.33
C GLN A 252 6.96 -9.40 20.21
N GLU A 253 6.19 -8.37 19.87
CA GLU A 253 6.69 -6.99 19.70
C GLU A 253 7.46 -6.48 20.93
N SER A 254 7.02 -6.82 22.14
CA SER A 254 7.72 -6.43 23.38
C SER A 254 9.12 -7.07 23.51
N HIS A 255 9.31 -8.27 22.96
CA HIS A 255 10.64 -8.90 22.89
C HIS A 255 11.50 -8.24 21.83
N ALA A 256 10.93 -7.89 20.67
CA ALA A 256 11.65 -7.13 19.65
C ALA A 256 12.13 -5.78 20.20
N VAL A 257 11.29 -5.04 20.94
CA VAL A 257 11.69 -3.79 21.61
C VAL A 257 12.84 -4.01 22.61
N LYS A 258 12.79 -5.07 23.42
CA LYS A 258 13.88 -5.37 24.37
C LYS A 258 15.20 -5.63 23.65
N ARG A 259 15.19 -6.43 22.57
CA ARG A 259 16.39 -6.71 21.75
C ARG A 259 16.89 -5.47 21.03
N TYR A 260 15.99 -4.61 20.54
CA TYR A 260 16.34 -3.33 19.96
C TYR A 260 17.06 -2.42 20.98
N LEU A 261 16.52 -2.32 22.20
CA LEU A 261 17.14 -1.51 23.26
C LEU A 261 18.49 -2.09 23.72
N ALA A 262 18.67 -3.41 23.64
CA ALA A 262 19.96 -4.08 23.90
C ALA A 262 21.00 -3.90 22.78
N GLY A 263 20.60 -3.40 21.60
CA GLY A 263 21.49 -3.20 20.45
C GLY A 263 21.59 -4.37 19.49
N ASP A 264 20.74 -5.40 19.65
CA ASP A 264 20.71 -6.59 18.78
C ASP A 264 19.96 -6.36 17.45
N LEU A 265 19.19 -5.28 17.37
CA LEU A 265 18.38 -4.93 16.19
C LEU A 265 18.63 -3.46 15.83
N ASP A 266 18.73 -3.17 14.53
CA ASP A 266 18.85 -1.80 14.01
C ASP A 266 17.48 -1.18 13.71
N ILE A 267 16.48 -2.02 13.39
CA ILE A 267 15.13 -1.59 13.08
C ILE A 267 14.10 -2.63 13.55
N THR A 268 12.99 -2.15 14.11
CA THR A 268 11.80 -2.99 14.37
C THR A 268 10.76 -2.81 13.29
N GLU A 269 9.96 -3.86 12.99
CA GLU A 269 8.81 -3.76 12.10
C GLU A 269 7.64 -3.01 12.77
N SER A 270 7.49 -3.21 14.08
CA SER A 270 6.49 -2.54 14.92
C SER A 270 6.94 -2.51 16.38
N PHE A 271 6.14 -1.84 17.23
CA PHE A 271 6.23 -1.91 18.68
C PHE A 271 4.83 -1.86 19.32
N PRO A 272 4.64 -2.39 20.56
CA PRO A 272 3.36 -2.34 21.26
C PRO A 272 2.90 -0.89 21.48
N LYS A 273 1.66 -0.56 21.11
CA LYS A 273 1.11 0.80 21.22
C LYS A 273 1.15 1.34 22.65
N ASN A 274 0.97 0.51 23.68
CA ASN A 274 1.08 0.90 25.07
C ASN A 274 2.49 1.34 25.50
N MET A 275 3.51 1.02 24.71
CA MET A 275 4.90 1.46 24.96
C MET A 275 5.22 2.82 24.30
N TYR A 276 4.36 3.34 23.41
CA TYR A 276 4.63 4.52 22.59
C TYR A 276 5.12 5.73 23.41
N HIS A 277 4.34 6.16 24.41
CA HIS A 277 4.70 7.34 25.20
C HIS A 277 5.98 7.15 26.01
N LYS A 278 6.24 5.91 26.46
CA LYS A 278 7.49 5.58 27.15
C LYS A 278 8.68 5.68 26.20
N LEU A 279 8.58 5.05 25.03
CA LEU A 279 9.63 5.06 24.00
C LEU A 279 9.91 6.49 23.51
N LEU A 280 8.85 7.27 23.25
CA LEU A 280 8.99 8.65 22.81
C LEU A 280 9.69 9.54 23.85
N ARG A 281 9.52 9.28 25.14
CA ARG A 281 10.23 9.99 26.21
C ARG A 281 11.67 9.53 26.32
N ASP A 282 11.92 8.21 26.24
CA ASP A 282 13.22 7.62 26.53
C ASP A 282 14.20 7.68 25.35
N ILE A 283 13.70 7.53 24.12
CA ILE A 283 14.48 7.49 22.86
C ILE A 283 13.78 8.25 21.70
N PRO A 284 13.42 9.53 21.88
CA PRO A 284 12.56 10.27 20.93
C PRO A 284 13.11 10.32 19.50
N ALA A 285 14.43 10.32 19.33
CA ALA A 285 15.08 10.37 18.00
C ALA A 285 15.04 9.04 17.24
N GLU A 286 14.56 7.96 17.87
CA GLU A 286 14.51 6.61 17.30
C GLU A 286 13.07 6.09 17.14
N VAL A 287 12.06 6.86 17.57
CA VAL A 287 10.63 6.50 17.47
C VAL A 287 10.01 7.17 16.25
N PHE A 288 9.45 6.38 15.36
CA PHE A 288 8.80 6.85 14.15
C PHE A 288 7.38 6.29 14.06
N THR A 289 6.45 7.09 13.57
CA THR A 289 5.05 6.71 13.32
C THR A 289 4.66 7.14 11.91
N PRO A 290 5.24 6.51 10.88
CA PRO A 290 4.92 6.86 9.50
C PRO A 290 3.45 6.61 9.18
N ASP A 291 2.92 7.47 8.30
CA ASP A 291 1.58 7.30 7.76
C ASP A 291 1.52 6.04 6.90
N GLN A 292 0.40 5.33 7.00
CA GLN A 292 0.13 4.14 6.17
C GLN A 292 -0.93 4.43 5.12
N LEU A 293 -0.88 3.68 4.04
CA LEU A 293 -1.89 3.69 3.00
C LEU A 293 -3.16 2.98 3.50
N GLY A 294 -3.85 3.58 4.48
CA GLY A 294 -4.99 2.95 5.13
C GLY A 294 -5.89 3.91 5.87
N THR A 295 -7.20 3.63 5.83
CA THR A 295 -8.24 4.42 6.49
C THR A 295 -9.16 3.53 7.34
N TYR A 296 -9.37 3.96 8.57
CA TYR A 296 -10.41 3.43 9.46
C TYR A 296 -11.70 4.25 9.26
N TYR A 297 -12.82 3.58 9.05
CA TYR A 297 -14.08 4.23 8.78
C TYR A 297 -15.27 3.47 9.36
N TYR A 298 -16.44 4.13 9.44
CA TYR A 298 -17.72 3.47 9.61
C TYR A 298 -18.50 3.50 8.30
N ALA A 299 -19.15 2.38 7.97
CA ALA A 299 -20.06 2.29 6.85
C ALA A 299 -21.50 2.26 7.37
N PHE A 300 -22.37 3.02 6.71
CA PHE A 300 -23.81 3.04 6.96
C PHE A 300 -24.52 2.14 5.94
N ASN A 301 -25.43 1.28 6.38
CA ASN A 301 -26.22 0.48 5.44
C ASN A 301 -27.26 1.39 4.76
N THR A 302 -26.99 1.80 3.51
CA THR A 302 -27.84 2.76 2.79
C THR A 302 -29.18 2.19 2.33
N GLN A 303 -29.38 0.89 2.48
CA GLN A 303 -30.62 0.20 2.10
C GLN A 303 -31.53 -0.10 3.30
N ARG A 304 -31.10 0.21 4.52
CA ARG A 304 -31.82 -0.13 5.74
C ARG A 304 -32.17 1.13 6.53
N ALA A 305 -33.44 1.24 6.97
CA ALA A 305 -33.81 2.27 7.92
C ALA A 305 -33.12 2.04 9.28
N PRO A 306 -32.69 3.10 9.99
CA PRO A 306 -32.85 4.52 9.65
C PRO A 306 -31.73 5.08 8.78
N THR A 307 -30.69 4.32 8.47
CA THR A 307 -29.48 4.77 7.74
C THR A 307 -29.67 4.87 6.22
N ASN A 308 -30.83 4.50 5.68
CA ASN A 308 -31.22 4.81 4.29
C ASN A 308 -31.50 6.30 4.07
N ASP A 309 -31.84 7.07 5.12
CA ASP A 309 -32.01 8.52 5.02
C ASP A 309 -30.65 9.21 5.05
N ILE A 310 -30.35 9.97 4.01
CA ILE A 310 -29.11 10.70 3.87
C ILE A 310 -28.87 11.73 4.99
N ARG A 311 -29.95 12.36 5.48
CA ARG A 311 -29.89 13.36 6.55
C ARG A 311 -29.43 12.73 7.87
N VAL A 312 -29.85 11.49 8.13
CA VAL A 312 -29.42 10.69 9.27
C VAL A 312 -27.93 10.38 9.15
N ARG A 313 -27.46 9.89 7.98
CA ARG A 313 -26.05 9.57 7.79
C ARG A 313 -25.16 10.80 7.93
N GLN A 314 -25.54 11.92 7.30
CA GLN A 314 -24.80 13.19 7.41
C GLN A 314 -24.75 13.68 8.87
N ALA A 315 -25.85 13.63 9.61
CA ALA A 315 -25.89 14.04 11.01
C ALA A 315 -24.97 13.20 11.89
N LEU A 316 -24.99 11.88 11.71
CA LEU A 316 -24.10 10.96 12.42
C LEU A 316 -22.62 11.19 12.07
N ALA A 317 -22.31 11.39 10.80
CA ALA A 317 -20.94 11.63 10.33
C ALA A 317 -20.36 12.95 10.88
N MET A 318 -21.14 14.04 10.86
CA MET A 318 -20.70 15.36 11.30
C MET A 318 -20.40 15.45 12.79
N THR A 319 -21.05 14.65 13.62
CA THR A 319 -20.90 14.72 15.07
C THR A 319 -19.73 13.92 15.62
N ILE A 320 -19.06 13.09 14.81
CA ILE A 320 -17.86 12.38 15.23
C ILE A 320 -16.68 13.36 15.28
N ASP A 321 -16.15 13.58 16.48
CA ASP A 321 -14.93 14.37 16.68
C ASP A 321 -13.69 13.51 16.35
N LYS A 322 -13.25 13.61 15.10
CA LYS A 322 -12.13 12.83 14.56
C LYS A 322 -10.81 13.19 15.24
N ASN A 323 -10.62 14.46 15.64
CA ASN A 323 -9.43 14.91 16.37
C ASN A 323 -9.39 14.27 17.75
N LEU A 324 -10.52 14.27 18.49
CA LEU A 324 -10.62 13.61 19.79
C LEU A 324 -10.25 12.11 19.68
N ILE A 325 -10.73 11.44 18.63
CA ILE A 325 -10.44 10.02 18.44
C ILE A 325 -8.95 9.81 18.15
N ALA A 326 -8.38 10.53 17.19
CA ALA A 326 -6.99 10.36 16.78
C ALA A 326 -6.01 10.74 17.89
N GLU A 327 -6.20 11.92 18.52
CA GLU A 327 -5.21 12.49 19.44
C GLU A 327 -5.38 12.00 20.89
N LYS A 328 -6.62 11.78 21.37
CA LYS A 328 -6.88 11.49 22.79
C LYS A 328 -7.25 10.03 23.06
N ILE A 329 -8.02 9.40 22.15
CA ILE A 329 -8.45 8.01 22.35
C ILE A 329 -7.37 7.04 21.87
N LEU A 330 -6.79 7.28 20.71
CA LEU A 330 -5.67 6.50 20.17
C LEU A 330 -4.33 7.05 20.66
N GLY A 331 -3.99 8.28 20.32
CA GLY A 331 -2.82 9.00 20.84
C GLY A 331 -1.48 8.38 20.46
N THR A 332 -1.40 7.65 19.36
CA THR A 332 -0.21 6.92 18.88
C THR A 332 0.26 7.37 17.50
N GLY A 333 -0.10 8.61 17.12
CA GLY A 333 0.34 9.24 15.87
C GLY A 333 -0.69 9.21 14.75
N GLU A 334 -1.84 8.56 14.93
CA GLU A 334 -2.93 8.53 13.95
C GLU A 334 -3.43 9.95 13.66
N LYS A 335 -3.86 10.16 12.40
CA LYS A 335 -4.37 11.45 11.91
C LYS A 335 -5.87 11.40 11.65
N PRO A 336 -6.63 12.47 11.91
CA PRO A 336 -8.05 12.52 11.54
C PRO A 336 -8.23 12.38 10.02
N ALA A 337 -9.13 11.51 9.57
CA ALA A 337 -9.43 11.30 8.17
C ALA A 337 -10.61 12.16 7.71
N TRP A 338 -10.37 13.09 6.78
CA TRP A 338 -11.40 13.92 6.17
C TRP A 338 -11.86 13.39 4.81
N HIS A 339 -11.08 12.49 4.21
CA HIS A 339 -11.31 11.77 2.97
C HIS A 339 -11.19 10.28 3.20
N PHE A 340 -11.78 9.49 2.31
CA PHE A 340 -11.62 8.04 2.34
C PHE A 340 -10.22 7.64 1.84
N THR A 341 -9.75 8.31 0.79
CA THR A 341 -8.39 8.19 0.30
C THR A 341 -7.41 8.83 1.29
N PRO A 342 -6.39 8.12 1.81
CA PRO A 342 -5.39 8.70 2.69
C PRO A 342 -4.59 9.83 2.03
N ASP A 343 -4.19 10.82 2.83
CA ASP A 343 -3.42 11.99 2.36
C ASP A 343 -2.07 11.61 1.74
N VAL A 344 -1.52 10.44 2.11
CA VAL A 344 -0.23 9.92 1.62
C VAL A 344 -0.32 9.18 0.30
N THR A 345 -1.53 9.03 -0.27
CA THR A 345 -1.73 8.30 -1.53
C THR A 345 -1.03 9.01 -2.69
N ALA A 346 -0.21 8.26 -3.44
CA ALA A 346 0.55 8.80 -4.56
C ALA A 346 -0.35 9.45 -5.61
N GLY A 347 0.03 10.66 -6.06
CA GLY A 347 -0.72 11.42 -7.07
C GLY A 347 -2.03 12.03 -6.56
N PHE A 348 -2.43 11.81 -5.30
CA PHE A 348 -3.63 12.41 -4.74
C PHE A 348 -3.34 13.79 -4.15
N GLN A 349 -3.76 14.82 -4.84
CA GLN A 349 -3.75 16.20 -4.33
C GLN A 349 -5.17 16.53 -3.85
N ARG A 350 -5.42 16.27 -2.57
CA ARG A 350 -6.74 16.44 -1.99
C ARG A 350 -7.16 17.90 -1.84
N GLU A 351 -8.42 18.16 -2.08
CA GLU A 351 -9.07 19.41 -1.68
C GLU A 351 -9.61 19.29 -0.26
N LYS A 352 -9.60 20.39 0.51
CA LYS A 352 -10.22 20.38 1.83
C LYS A 352 -11.71 20.10 1.74
N SER A 353 -12.20 19.12 2.48
CA SER A 353 -13.63 18.82 2.56
C SER A 353 -14.42 19.99 3.17
N GLN A 354 -15.72 20.04 2.91
CA GLN A 354 -16.56 21.09 3.48
C GLN A 354 -16.70 20.94 5.00
N GLN A 355 -16.70 19.70 5.50
CA GLN A 355 -16.74 19.43 6.94
C GLN A 355 -15.43 19.79 7.64
N GLU A 356 -14.29 19.61 7.00
CA GLU A 356 -12.98 20.00 7.52
C GLU A 356 -12.84 21.51 7.75
N LYS A 357 -13.52 22.31 6.92
CA LYS A 357 -13.53 23.79 7.03
C LYS A 357 -14.36 24.32 8.21
N LEU A 358 -15.17 23.47 8.83
CA LEU A 358 -16.05 23.83 9.93
C LEU A 358 -15.44 23.44 11.28
N THR A 359 -15.74 24.23 12.31
CA THR A 359 -15.51 23.83 13.71
C THR A 359 -16.42 22.67 14.11
N GLN A 360 -16.06 21.91 15.14
CA GLN A 360 -16.92 20.84 15.65
C GLN A 360 -18.29 21.36 16.10
N GLN A 361 -18.34 22.55 16.68
CA GLN A 361 -19.62 23.17 17.10
C GLN A 361 -20.53 23.47 15.93
N GLU A 362 -19.99 23.96 14.81
CA GLU A 362 -20.78 24.20 13.58
C GLU A 362 -21.28 22.90 12.97
N ARG A 363 -20.45 21.86 12.95
CA ARG A 363 -20.86 20.52 12.50
C ARG A 363 -21.99 19.97 13.40
N ASP A 364 -21.84 20.05 14.72
CA ASP A 364 -22.84 19.59 15.68
C ASP A 364 -24.18 20.34 15.52
N LYS A 365 -24.13 21.66 15.23
CA LYS A 365 -25.34 22.47 14.99
C LYS A 365 -26.06 22.01 13.71
N ARG A 366 -25.32 21.82 12.61
CA ARG A 366 -25.89 21.33 11.33
C ARG A 366 -26.47 19.93 11.49
N ALA A 367 -25.76 19.04 12.20
CA ALA A 367 -26.20 17.68 12.46
C ALA A 367 -27.55 17.62 13.21
N ARG A 368 -27.73 18.47 14.23
CA ARG A 368 -29.02 18.58 14.94
C ARG A 368 -30.15 19.04 14.01
N THR A 369 -29.89 19.98 13.13
CA THR A 369 -30.88 20.44 12.15
C THR A 369 -31.29 19.31 11.21
N LEU A 370 -30.32 18.59 10.61
CA LEU A 370 -30.58 17.48 9.71
C LEU A 370 -31.37 16.35 10.38
N LEU A 371 -31.01 16.02 11.63
CA LEU A 371 -31.69 14.94 12.35
C LEU A 371 -33.15 15.31 12.68
N LYS A 372 -33.39 16.60 13.05
CA LYS A 372 -34.74 17.12 13.25
C LYS A 372 -35.58 17.09 11.95
N GLU A 373 -35.00 17.49 10.83
CA GLU A 373 -35.64 17.42 9.50
C GLU A 373 -35.94 16.00 9.08
N ALA A 374 -35.13 15.01 9.53
CA ALA A 374 -35.41 13.60 9.35
C ALA A 374 -36.47 13.02 10.30
N GLY A 375 -37.07 13.86 11.20
CA GLY A 375 -38.14 13.47 12.10
C GLY A 375 -37.69 12.89 13.45
N TYR A 376 -36.41 13.04 13.80
CA TYR A 376 -35.87 12.55 15.06
C TYR A 376 -35.57 13.71 16.04
N GLY A 377 -35.74 13.44 17.32
CA GLY A 377 -35.55 14.39 18.41
C GLY A 377 -35.88 13.79 19.76
N PRO A 378 -36.04 14.60 20.82
CA PRO A 378 -36.29 14.12 22.18
C PRO A 378 -37.54 13.20 22.31
N GLU A 379 -38.62 13.53 21.59
CA GLU A 379 -39.88 12.77 21.60
C GLU A 379 -39.86 11.52 20.71
N ASN A 380 -38.89 11.47 19.76
CA ASN A 380 -38.69 10.34 18.85
C ASN A 380 -37.17 10.12 18.66
N PRO A 381 -36.47 9.54 19.66
CA PRO A 381 -35.02 9.35 19.56
C PRO A 381 -34.65 8.35 18.48
N LEU A 382 -33.63 8.68 17.71
CA LEU A 382 -33.06 7.76 16.72
C LEU A 382 -32.43 6.57 17.44
N LYS A 383 -32.80 5.33 17.02
CA LYS A 383 -32.22 4.08 17.53
C LYS A 383 -31.51 3.34 16.42
N LEU A 384 -30.26 2.90 16.66
CA LEU A 384 -29.48 2.13 15.70
C LEU A 384 -28.47 1.20 16.39
N SER A 385 -27.93 0.27 15.62
CA SER A 385 -26.86 -0.64 16.03
C SER A 385 -25.53 -0.24 15.41
N LEU A 386 -24.44 -0.34 16.20
CA LEU A 386 -23.06 -0.20 15.72
C LEU A 386 -22.34 -1.54 15.90
N LEU A 387 -22.06 -2.21 14.79
CA LEU A 387 -21.35 -3.49 14.73
C LEU A 387 -19.84 -3.28 14.64
N TYR A 388 -19.07 -3.97 15.49
CA TYR A 388 -17.60 -3.96 15.45
C TYR A 388 -17.02 -5.27 15.95
N ASN A 389 -15.80 -5.61 15.50
CA ASN A 389 -15.08 -6.80 15.93
C ASN A 389 -14.34 -6.58 17.26
N ASN A 390 -14.11 -7.68 17.97
CA ASN A 390 -13.56 -7.73 19.32
C ASN A 390 -12.06 -7.36 19.38
N LEU A 391 -11.75 -6.07 19.18
CA LEU A 391 -10.45 -5.45 19.43
C LEU A 391 -10.63 -4.27 20.37
N GLU A 392 -9.73 -4.11 21.34
CA GLU A 392 -9.80 -3.07 22.38
C GLU A 392 -9.96 -1.66 21.79
N ASN A 393 -9.15 -1.30 20.78
CA ASN A 393 -9.26 0.02 20.15
C ASN A 393 -10.60 0.22 19.45
N ASN A 394 -11.15 -0.80 18.80
CA ASN A 394 -12.47 -0.71 18.16
C ASN A 394 -13.56 -0.47 19.19
N GLN A 395 -13.48 -1.14 20.34
CA GLN A 395 -14.40 -0.95 21.45
C GLN A 395 -14.30 0.47 22.03
N ARG A 396 -13.08 0.97 22.28
CA ARG A 396 -12.85 2.33 22.79
C ARG A 396 -13.45 3.39 21.85
N ILE A 397 -13.23 3.26 20.54
CA ILE A 397 -13.77 4.16 19.54
C ILE A 397 -15.29 4.06 19.49
N ALA A 398 -15.86 2.84 19.48
CA ALA A 398 -17.30 2.63 19.44
C ALA A 398 -18.02 3.24 20.65
N ILE A 399 -17.45 3.11 21.85
CA ILE A 399 -17.93 3.75 23.08
C ILE A 399 -17.89 5.27 22.96
N ALA A 400 -16.78 5.83 22.49
CA ALA A 400 -16.62 7.28 22.34
C ALA A 400 -17.64 7.85 21.35
N VAL A 401 -17.76 7.27 20.15
CA VAL A 401 -18.68 7.70 19.10
C VAL A 401 -20.14 7.57 19.58
N SER A 402 -20.50 6.45 20.21
CA SER A 402 -21.83 6.26 20.81
C SER A 402 -22.16 7.32 21.86
N SER A 403 -21.18 7.66 22.72
CA SER A 403 -21.34 8.73 23.71
C SER A 403 -21.52 10.11 23.07
N GLU A 404 -20.78 10.42 22.00
CA GLU A 404 -20.94 11.68 21.26
C GLU A 404 -22.33 11.76 20.60
N TRP A 405 -22.77 10.70 19.92
CA TRP A 405 -24.09 10.63 19.30
C TRP A 405 -25.22 10.79 20.34
N LYS A 406 -25.09 10.15 21.49
CA LYS A 406 -26.04 10.31 22.59
C LYS A 406 -26.06 11.74 23.11
N LYS A 407 -24.89 12.30 23.43
CA LYS A 407 -24.76 13.63 24.06
C LYS A 407 -25.17 14.76 23.11
N LYS A 408 -24.79 14.68 21.82
CA LYS A 408 -24.95 15.77 20.86
C LYS A 408 -26.29 15.69 20.12
N LEU A 409 -26.83 14.48 19.90
CA LEU A 409 -28.00 14.22 19.05
C LEU A 409 -29.15 13.48 19.76
N GLY A 410 -28.94 12.94 20.96
CA GLY A 410 -29.94 12.11 21.65
C GLY A 410 -30.11 10.71 21.05
N VAL A 411 -29.14 10.22 20.26
CA VAL A 411 -29.21 8.91 19.59
C VAL A 411 -28.98 7.77 20.58
N GLU A 412 -29.80 6.74 20.51
CA GLU A 412 -29.67 5.50 21.28
C GLU A 412 -28.93 4.45 20.43
N VAL A 413 -27.70 4.09 20.85
CA VAL A 413 -26.86 3.15 20.11
C VAL A 413 -26.77 1.81 20.84
N LYS A 414 -27.13 0.74 20.15
CA LYS A 414 -26.82 -0.63 20.57
C LYS A 414 -25.43 -1.01 20.05
N LEU A 415 -24.45 -1.09 20.95
CA LEU A 415 -23.11 -1.58 20.61
C LEU A 415 -23.14 -3.11 20.45
N VAL A 416 -22.72 -3.61 19.27
CA VAL A 416 -22.70 -5.03 18.92
C VAL A 416 -21.27 -5.46 18.71
N ASN A 417 -20.65 -6.02 19.77
CA ASN A 417 -19.30 -6.58 19.75
C ASN A 417 -19.36 -8.04 19.31
N GLN A 418 -18.58 -8.44 18.32
CA GLN A 418 -18.53 -9.81 17.83
C GLN A 418 -17.11 -10.31 17.62
N GLU A 419 -16.92 -11.61 17.79
CA GLU A 419 -15.73 -12.33 17.37
C GLU A 419 -15.56 -12.20 15.85
N TRP A 420 -14.31 -12.29 15.36
CA TRP A 420 -13.94 -11.95 13.99
C TRP A 420 -14.76 -12.65 12.92
N LYS A 421 -14.93 -13.97 13.01
CA LYS A 421 -15.67 -14.74 12.00
C LYS A 421 -17.14 -14.31 11.94
N THR A 422 -17.82 -14.25 13.08
CA THR A 422 -19.22 -13.81 13.18
C THR A 422 -19.40 -12.36 12.72
N TYR A 423 -18.45 -11.49 13.06
CA TYR A 423 -18.42 -10.11 12.59
C TYR A 423 -18.31 -10.03 11.07
N VAL A 424 -17.39 -10.79 10.44
CA VAL A 424 -17.21 -10.81 8.98
C VAL A 424 -18.48 -11.31 8.28
N ASP A 425 -19.13 -12.34 8.78
CA ASP A 425 -20.37 -12.88 8.22
C ASP A 425 -21.50 -11.84 8.26
N ASN A 426 -21.73 -11.18 9.42
CA ASN A 426 -22.75 -10.14 9.56
C ASN A 426 -22.42 -8.88 8.74
N ARG A 427 -21.16 -8.49 8.68
CA ARG A 427 -20.69 -7.38 7.86
C ARG A 427 -20.96 -7.62 6.38
N ASN A 428 -20.58 -8.78 5.85
CA ASN A 428 -20.71 -9.11 4.44
C ASN A 428 -22.17 -9.29 4.00
N THR A 429 -23.01 -9.84 4.88
CA THR A 429 -24.47 -9.99 4.64
C THR A 429 -25.25 -8.69 4.83
N GLY A 430 -24.64 -7.62 5.39
CA GLY A 430 -25.32 -6.35 5.64
C GLY A 430 -26.23 -6.35 6.87
N ASN A 431 -26.00 -7.24 7.83
CA ASN A 431 -26.79 -7.34 9.05
C ASN A 431 -26.34 -6.31 10.11
N PHE A 432 -26.44 -5.03 9.79
CA PHE A 432 -26.08 -3.89 10.64
C PHE A 432 -26.75 -2.60 10.15
N ASP A 433 -26.85 -1.60 11.02
CA ASP A 433 -27.20 -0.22 10.63
C ASP A 433 -25.91 0.57 10.36
N VAL A 434 -24.95 0.49 11.28
CA VAL A 434 -23.61 1.02 11.16
C VAL A 434 -22.59 -0.09 11.44
N VAL A 435 -21.53 -0.17 10.63
CA VAL A 435 -20.46 -1.16 10.83
C VAL A 435 -19.09 -0.48 10.82
N ARG A 436 -18.23 -0.91 11.73
CA ARG A 436 -16.82 -0.58 11.71
C ARG A 436 -16.15 -1.24 10.52
N ALA A 437 -15.29 -0.51 9.82
CA ALA A 437 -14.49 -1.06 8.74
C ALA A 437 -13.10 -0.41 8.69
N SER A 438 -12.23 -0.98 7.89
CA SER A 438 -10.94 -0.39 7.52
C SER A 438 -10.56 -0.87 6.13
N TRP A 439 -9.80 -0.07 5.44
CA TRP A 439 -9.20 -0.45 4.17
C TRP A 439 -7.73 -0.05 4.14
N THR A 440 -6.90 -0.96 3.69
CA THR A 440 -5.50 -0.69 3.33
C THR A 440 -5.40 -0.85 1.83
N GLY A 441 -4.80 0.13 1.14
CA GLY A 441 -4.70 0.12 -0.31
C GLY A 441 -3.90 -1.08 -0.82
N ASP A 442 -4.43 -1.75 -1.84
CA ASP A 442 -3.73 -2.85 -2.52
C ASP A 442 -2.61 -2.33 -3.44
N TYR A 443 -2.68 -1.05 -3.79
CA TYR A 443 -1.71 -0.30 -4.58
C TYR A 443 -1.86 1.19 -4.27
N ASN A 444 -0.78 1.95 -4.45
CA ASN A 444 -0.69 3.36 -4.03
C ASN A 444 -1.31 4.30 -5.07
N GLU A 445 -2.65 4.32 -5.11
CA GLU A 445 -3.43 5.17 -6.01
C GLU A 445 -4.87 5.33 -5.47
N PRO A 446 -5.55 6.50 -5.66
CA PRO A 446 -6.87 6.77 -5.08
C PRO A 446 -7.95 5.74 -5.43
N SER A 447 -7.92 5.16 -6.63
CA SER A 447 -8.90 4.16 -7.03
C SER A 447 -8.88 2.90 -6.16
N SER A 448 -7.76 2.60 -5.47
CA SER A 448 -7.68 1.51 -4.50
C SER A 448 -8.65 1.68 -3.32
N PHE A 449 -9.06 2.92 -3.06
CA PHE A 449 -10.06 3.28 -2.04
C PHE A 449 -11.41 3.55 -2.67
N LEU A 450 -11.47 4.44 -3.64
CA LEU A 450 -12.71 4.95 -4.20
C LEU A 450 -13.53 3.87 -4.91
N SER A 451 -12.87 2.91 -5.58
CA SER A 451 -13.58 1.82 -6.26
C SER A 451 -14.36 0.90 -5.33
N LEU A 452 -14.01 0.85 -4.02
CA LEU A 452 -14.77 0.08 -3.03
C LEU A 452 -16.25 0.49 -2.95
N LEU A 453 -16.57 1.74 -3.25
CA LEU A 453 -17.92 2.28 -3.14
C LEU A 453 -18.70 2.24 -4.47
N THR A 454 -18.12 1.70 -5.54
CA THR A 454 -18.88 1.47 -6.78
C THR A 454 -19.99 0.44 -6.55
N SER A 455 -21.10 0.61 -7.26
CA SER A 455 -22.33 -0.18 -7.05
C SER A 455 -22.14 -1.68 -7.16
N THR A 456 -21.16 -2.13 -7.96
CA THR A 456 -20.90 -3.56 -8.24
C THR A 456 -19.74 -4.15 -7.44
N HIS A 457 -19.01 -3.34 -6.66
CA HIS A 457 -17.85 -3.84 -5.94
C HIS A 457 -18.26 -4.67 -4.73
N SER A 458 -17.72 -5.89 -4.59
CA SER A 458 -18.04 -6.81 -3.49
C SER A 458 -17.67 -6.27 -2.09
N GLY A 459 -16.69 -5.38 -2.00
CA GLY A 459 -16.28 -4.68 -0.79
C GLY A 459 -17.15 -3.47 -0.41
N ASN A 460 -18.19 -3.14 -1.19
CA ASN A 460 -19.13 -2.06 -0.89
C ASN A 460 -20.03 -2.41 0.29
N LEU A 461 -19.52 -2.29 1.50
CA LEU A 461 -20.24 -2.59 2.73
C LEU A 461 -21.44 -1.69 2.95
N ALA A 462 -21.36 -0.44 2.50
CA ALA A 462 -22.46 0.52 2.61
C ALA A 462 -23.68 0.16 1.74
N LYS A 463 -23.54 -0.78 0.79
CA LYS A 463 -24.55 -1.05 -0.24
C LYS A 463 -24.94 0.21 -1.02
N PHE A 464 -23.97 1.12 -1.14
CA PHE A 464 -24.14 2.38 -1.84
C PHE A 464 -24.36 2.14 -3.34
N HIS A 465 -25.39 2.78 -3.87
CA HIS A 465 -25.71 2.70 -5.29
C HIS A 465 -25.86 4.11 -5.86
N ASN A 466 -24.92 4.53 -6.69
CA ASN A 466 -24.93 5.84 -7.32
C ASN A 466 -24.34 5.77 -8.73
N PRO A 467 -25.17 5.73 -9.78
CA PRO A 467 -24.70 5.65 -11.17
C PRO A 467 -23.78 6.79 -11.60
N ALA A 468 -23.96 7.99 -11.02
CA ALA A 468 -23.07 9.12 -11.33
C ALA A 468 -21.67 8.93 -10.72
N TYR A 469 -21.58 8.35 -9.52
CA TYR A 469 -20.32 7.97 -8.89
C TYR A 469 -19.60 6.88 -9.73
N ASP A 470 -20.34 5.85 -10.14
CA ASP A 470 -19.79 4.77 -10.97
C ASP A 470 -19.27 5.28 -12.32
N ALA A 471 -20.03 6.19 -12.97
CA ALA A 471 -19.63 6.80 -14.23
C ALA A 471 -18.39 7.68 -14.07
N LEU A 472 -18.28 8.42 -12.96
CA LEU A 472 -17.13 9.26 -12.65
C LEU A 472 -15.85 8.43 -12.50
N LEU A 473 -15.89 7.34 -11.73
CA LEU A 473 -14.72 6.47 -11.55
C LEU A 473 -14.35 5.72 -12.82
N LYS A 474 -15.34 5.35 -13.64
CA LYS A 474 -15.10 4.79 -14.98
C LYS A 474 -14.38 5.81 -15.87
N ALA A 475 -14.80 7.08 -15.86
CA ALA A 475 -14.13 8.14 -16.63
C ALA A 475 -12.68 8.34 -16.13
N ALA A 476 -12.46 8.42 -14.81
CA ALA A 476 -11.13 8.53 -14.21
C ALA A 476 -10.21 7.38 -14.62
N SER A 477 -10.72 6.15 -14.73
CA SER A 477 -9.92 5.00 -15.18
C SER A 477 -9.45 5.09 -16.64
N GLN A 478 -10.12 5.90 -17.46
CA GLN A 478 -9.79 6.12 -18.88
C GLN A 478 -8.93 7.37 -19.09
N GLU A 479 -8.86 8.25 -18.09
CA GLU A 479 -8.14 9.53 -18.18
C GLU A 479 -6.62 9.30 -18.12
N THR A 480 -5.91 9.78 -19.12
CA THR A 480 -4.45 9.70 -19.22
C THR A 480 -3.75 10.87 -18.51
N ASP A 481 -4.38 12.05 -18.47
CA ASP A 481 -3.86 13.19 -17.75
C ASP A 481 -4.05 13.04 -16.24
N SER A 482 -2.95 13.05 -15.49
CA SER A 482 -2.98 12.83 -14.05
C SER A 482 -3.69 13.94 -13.27
N ALA A 483 -3.65 15.19 -13.76
CA ALA A 483 -4.31 16.32 -13.10
C ALA A 483 -5.84 16.26 -13.31
N ALA A 484 -6.28 15.91 -14.52
CA ALA A 484 -7.69 15.68 -14.83
C ALA A 484 -8.23 14.50 -14.00
N ARG A 485 -7.51 13.40 -13.93
CA ARG A 485 -7.86 12.25 -13.11
C ARG A 485 -7.94 12.58 -11.61
N ASN A 486 -6.99 13.39 -11.08
CA ASN A 486 -7.05 13.86 -9.70
C ASN A 486 -8.28 14.72 -9.41
N LYS A 487 -8.73 15.52 -10.37
CA LYS A 487 -9.98 16.29 -10.25
C LYS A 487 -11.20 15.39 -10.14
N ASP A 488 -11.25 14.31 -10.92
CA ASP A 488 -12.33 13.32 -10.83
C ASP A 488 -12.33 12.61 -9.48
N TYR A 489 -11.17 12.27 -8.93
CA TYR A 489 -11.06 11.67 -7.59
C TYR A 489 -11.51 12.63 -6.48
N ASN A 490 -11.17 13.93 -6.55
CA ASN A 490 -11.68 14.92 -5.61
C ASN A 490 -13.19 15.08 -5.72
N GLN A 491 -13.76 15.00 -6.92
CA GLN A 491 -15.21 14.99 -7.11
C GLN A 491 -15.86 13.74 -6.51
N ALA A 492 -15.22 12.57 -6.62
CA ALA A 492 -15.69 11.34 -5.99
C ALA A 492 -15.69 11.44 -4.45
N GLU A 493 -14.61 11.97 -3.86
CA GLU A 493 -14.53 12.24 -2.41
C GLU A 493 -15.62 13.21 -1.94
N LYS A 494 -15.88 14.26 -2.71
CA LYS A 494 -16.98 15.18 -2.44
C LYS A 494 -18.35 14.47 -2.45
N MET A 495 -18.58 13.58 -3.40
CA MET A 495 -19.81 12.77 -3.44
C MET A 495 -19.91 11.84 -2.21
N ILE A 496 -18.79 11.26 -1.73
CA ILE A 496 -18.76 10.48 -0.48
C ILE A 496 -19.14 11.37 0.71
N GLU A 497 -18.58 12.56 0.82
CA GLU A 497 -18.92 13.51 1.89
C GLU A 497 -20.41 13.91 1.85
N GLU A 498 -20.94 14.25 0.67
CA GLU A 498 -22.32 14.68 0.47
C GLU A 498 -23.34 13.56 0.69
N GLN A 499 -23.07 12.34 0.21
CA GLN A 499 -23.97 11.20 0.30
C GLN A 499 -23.81 10.41 1.60
N ALA A 500 -22.68 10.57 2.27
CA ALA A 500 -22.28 9.93 3.52
C ALA A 500 -22.58 8.41 3.55
N PRO A 501 -22.20 7.61 2.54
CA PRO A 501 -22.31 6.15 2.64
C PRO A 501 -21.36 5.58 3.70
N ILE A 502 -20.24 6.27 3.89
CA ILE A 502 -19.24 6.00 4.93
C ILE A 502 -18.85 7.29 5.64
N VAL A 503 -18.25 7.16 6.79
CA VAL A 503 -17.53 8.25 7.46
C VAL A 503 -16.11 7.81 7.77
N PRO A 504 -15.09 8.36 7.06
CA PRO A 504 -13.69 8.18 7.43
C PRO A 504 -13.43 8.78 8.81
N ILE A 505 -12.69 8.10 9.67
CA ILE A 505 -12.45 8.54 11.06
C ILE A 505 -10.98 8.89 11.27
N TYR A 506 -10.06 7.97 10.96
CA TYR A 506 -8.63 8.26 11.05
C TYR A 506 -7.83 7.50 9.99
N GLN A 507 -6.66 8.04 9.67
CA GLN A 507 -5.65 7.41 8.82
C GLN A 507 -4.68 6.63 9.71
N TYR A 508 -4.30 5.43 9.26
CA TYR A 508 -3.40 4.56 10.00
C TYR A 508 -1.96 5.07 10.00
N THR A 509 -1.26 4.77 11.08
CA THR A 509 0.20 4.89 11.20
C THR A 509 0.79 3.56 11.65
N ASN A 510 2.05 3.32 11.34
CA ASN A 510 2.79 2.15 11.81
C ASN A 510 3.97 2.59 12.68
N GLY A 511 3.89 2.33 13.99
CA GLY A 511 4.97 2.65 14.92
C GLY A 511 6.16 1.72 14.74
N ARG A 512 7.38 2.28 14.59
CA ARG A 512 8.64 1.51 14.53
C ARG A 512 9.79 2.23 15.21
N LEU A 513 10.80 1.46 15.55
CA LEU A 513 12.06 1.97 16.09
C LEU A 513 13.14 1.81 15.03
N ILE A 514 13.93 2.87 14.82
CA ILE A 514 15.05 2.90 13.87
C ILE A 514 16.24 3.51 14.59
N LYS A 515 17.36 2.79 14.64
CA LYS A 515 18.60 3.28 15.21
C LYS A 515 19.10 4.53 14.50
N LYS A 516 19.55 5.51 15.27
CA LYS A 516 20.03 6.80 14.73
C LYS A 516 21.21 6.68 13.74
N TRP A 517 21.96 5.58 13.80
CA TRP A 517 23.04 5.27 12.87
C TRP A 517 22.60 4.60 11.56
N LEU A 518 21.39 4.04 11.49
CA LEU A 518 20.80 3.54 10.26
C LEU A 518 20.26 4.71 9.44
N LYS A 519 20.67 4.81 8.17
CA LYS A 519 20.27 5.84 7.21
C LYS A 519 19.69 5.18 5.95
N GLY A 520 18.96 5.96 5.15
CA GLY A 520 18.41 5.51 3.87
C GLY A 520 17.12 4.66 4.00
N TYR A 521 16.58 4.46 5.22
CA TYR A 521 15.27 3.82 5.37
C TYR A 521 14.16 4.76 4.88
N PRO A 522 13.27 4.31 3.95
CA PRO A 522 12.25 5.16 3.34
C PRO A 522 11.03 5.33 4.26
N ILE A 523 11.20 6.06 5.36
CA ILE A 523 10.18 6.24 6.41
C ILE A 523 8.87 6.89 5.90
N THR A 524 8.91 7.57 4.77
CA THR A 524 7.76 8.24 4.15
C THR A 524 6.99 7.35 3.18
N ASN A 525 7.45 6.12 2.91
CA ASN A 525 6.74 5.21 2.01
C ASN A 525 5.48 4.65 2.70
N PRO A 526 4.26 4.97 2.20
CA PRO A 526 3.01 4.63 2.88
C PRO A 526 2.64 3.14 2.77
N GLU A 527 3.28 2.39 1.85
CA GLU A 527 3.12 0.95 1.70
C GLU A 527 4.19 0.17 2.47
N ASP A 528 5.06 0.90 3.21
CA ASP A 528 6.18 0.33 3.97
C ASP A 528 7.14 -0.50 3.09
N VAL A 529 7.32 -0.06 1.84
CA VAL A 529 8.27 -0.67 0.92
C VAL A 529 9.66 -0.14 1.19
N ALA A 530 10.56 -1.04 1.58
CA ALA A 530 11.95 -0.69 1.90
C ALA A 530 12.90 -1.73 1.30
N TYR A 531 13.85 -1.25 0.52
CA TYR A 531 14.94 -2.04 -0.07
C TYR A 531 16.20 -1.85 0.76
N SER A 532 16.84 -2.92 1.21
CA SER A 532 18.06 -2.81 2.03
C SER A 532 19.22 -2.18 1.29
N HIS A 533 19.28 -2.27 -0.05
CA HIS A 533 20.35 -1.66 -0.85
C HIS A 533 20.35 -0.12 -0.82
N THR A 534 19.24 0.54 -0.42
CA THR A 534 19.20 1.99 -0.23
C THR A 534 19.73 2.43 1.14
N MET A 535 20.00 1.49 2.04
CA MET A 535 20.38 1.76 3.43
C MET A 535 21.88 1.67 3.64
N TYR A 536 22.35 2.38 4.67
CA TYR A 536 23.73 2.33 5.11
C TYR A 536 23.85 2.66 6.60
N ILE A 537 24.94 2.25 7.22
CA ILE A 537 25.20 2.46 8.65
C ILE A 537 26.34 3.45 8.81
N ILE A 538 26.11 4.56 9.51
CA ILE A 538 27.15 5.53 9.87
C ILE A 538 27.90 5.06 11.13
N LYS A 539 29.13 5.50 11.27
CA LYS A 539 29.95 5.20 12.44
C LYS A 539 29.26 5.64 13.74
N HIS A 540 29.21 4.77 14.74
CA HIS A 540 28.56 4.97 16.02
C HIS A 540 29.35 4.34 17.18
#